data_8529b3aec4dadeefd98a16ebbe456e76
#
_entry.id   8529b3aec4dadeefd98a16ebbe456e76
#
_cell.length_a   1.000
_cell.length_b   1.000
_cell.length_c   1.000
_cell.angle_alpha   90.00
_cell.angle_beta   90.00
_cell.angle_gamma   90.00
#
_symmetry.space_group_name_H-M   'P 1'
#
loop_
_entity.id
_entity.type
_entity.pdbx_description
1 polymer ?
#
loop_
_entity_poly.entity_id
_entity_poly.type
_entity_poly.pdbx_seq_one_letter_code
_entity_poly.pdbx_strand_id
1 'polypeptide(L)'
;MQSPVVPDNERLRLDALRRLAILDSPAEERFDRITRMARNMFDVPIALVSLVDENRQWFKSCCGLPVLETPRDISFCGHAILGEELFVVEDAAQDPRFSDNPLVTGEPHIRFYAGHPLEVGNGLKLGTLCIIDSKPRGFSPRDQALLADLASMVESELQAVQRATIDELTGITNRRGFMLLAEKSLKYAFRVKHTAALLFLDLNHFKLINDKFGHDIGDDA
;
A
#
# COMPACT_ATOMS: atom_id res chain seq x y z
N MET A 1 9.73 -3.97 22.47
CA MET A 1 8.99 -3.93 21.19
C MET A 1 9.56 -4.95 20.23
N GLN A 2 8.70 -5.64 19.53
CA GLN A 2 9.10 -6.55 18.46
C GLN A 2 8.87 -5.85 17.11
N SER A 3 9.95 -5.61 16.36
CA SER A 3 9.81 -5.08 15.00
C SER A 3 9.21 -6.15 14.06
N PRO A 4 8.38 -5.76 13.08
CA PRO A 4 7.84 -6.70 12.12
C PRO A 4 8.95 -7.35 11.29
N VAL A 5 8.86 -8.65 11.09
CA VAL A 5 9.80 -9.35 10.21
C VAL A 5 9.55 -8.98 8.75
N VAL A 6 10.57 -9.14 7.93
CA VAL A 6 10.45 -8.92 6.48
C VAL A 6 9.83 -10.18 5.86
N PRO A 7 8.76 -10.08 5.04
CA PRO A 7 8.17 -11.23 4.37
C PRO A 7 9.13 -11.89 3.38
N ASP A 8 9.02 -13.19 3.16
CA ASP A 8 9.83 -13.93 2.19
C ASP A 8 9.69 -13.40 0.76
N ASN A 9 8.52 -12.87 0.41
CA ASN A 9 8.20 -12.29 -0.89
C ASN A 9 8.45 -10.78 -0.99
N GLU A 10 9.19 -10.18 -0.05
CA GLU A 10 9.36 -8.73 0.09
C GLU A 10 9.79 -8.03 -1.20
N ARG A 11 10.73 -8.62 -1.94
CA ARG A 11 11.20 -8.05 -3.20
C ARG A 11 10.05 -7.89 -4.21
N LEU A 12 9.25 -8.95 -4.39
CA LEU A 12 8.10 -8.94 -5.31
C LEU A 12 7.03 -7.95 -4.85
N ARG A 13 6.77 -7.91 -3.54
CA ARG A 13 5.83 -6.99 -2.91
C ARG A 13 6.23 -5.52 -3.13
N LEU A 14 7.50 -5.18 -2.87
CA LEU A 14 8.02 -3.82 -3.09
C LEU A 14 8.02 -3.44 -4.57
N ASP A 15 8.37 -4.35 -5.46
CA ASP A 15 8.32 -4.12 -6.89
C ASP A 15 6.89 -3.83 -7.36
N ALA A 16 5.90 -4.59 -6.88
CA ALA A 16 4.48 -4.34 -7.15
C ALA A 16 4.03 -2.99 -6.62
N LEU A 17 4.38 -2.64 -5.38
CA LEU A 17 4.06 -1.36 -4.77
C LEU A 17 4.65 -0.17 -5.56
N ARG A 18 5.91 -0.29 -5.99
CA ARG A 18 6.60 0.75 -6.77
C ARG A 18 5.99 0.93 -8.15
N ARG A 19 5.59 -0.16 -8.82
CA ARG A 19 4.91 -0.11 -10.15
C ARG A 19 3.57 0.62 -10.11
N LEU A 20 2.85 0.58 -9.00
CA LEU A 20 1.61 1.35 -8.82
C LEU A 20 1.84 2.87 -8.88
N ALA A 21 3.07 3.35 -8.68
CA ALA A 21 3.42 4.78 -8.62
C ALA A 21 2.58 5.59 -7.62
N ILE A 22 1.94 4.91 -6.63
CA ILE A 22 1.01 5.50 -5.67
C ILE A 22 1.72 6.15 -4.47
N LEU A 23 2.91 5.66 -4.08
CA LEU A 23 3.69 6.25 -3.00
C LEU A 23 4.00 7.73 -3.30
N ASP A 24 3.94 8.57 -2.27
CA ASP A 24 4.18 10.02 -2.36
C ASP A 24 3.29 10.76 -3.39
N SER A 25 2.14 10.16 -3.72
CA SER A 25 1.13 10.79 -4.57
C SER A 25 0.20 11.70 -3.74
N PRO A 26 -0.46 12.70 -4.34
CA PRO A 26 -1.45 13.53 -3.65
C PRO A 26 -2.58 12.70 -3.04
N ALA A 27 -3.26 13.28 -2.04
CA ALA A 27 -4.50 12.73 -1.49
C ALA A 27 -5.56 12.58 -2.61
N GLU A 28 -6.37 11.54 -2.52
CA GLU A 28 -7.43 11.23 -3.48
C GLU A 28 -8.71 10.85 -2.76
N GLU A 29 -9.80 11.55 -3.09
CA GLU A 29 -11.10 11.40 -2.44
C GLU A 29 -11.61 9.95 -2.43
N ARG A 30 -11.27 9.15 -3.42
CA ARG A 30 -11.67 7.73 -3.49
C ARG A 30 -11.12 6.90 -2.31
N PHE A 31 -9.93 7.22 -1.78
CA PHE A 31 -9.38 6.61 -0.57
C PHE A 31 -9.86 7.34 0.69
N ASP A 32 -9.92 8.68 0.65
CA ASP A 32 -10.28 9.49 1.81
C ASP A 32 -11.73 9.25 2.27
N ARG A 33 -12.65 9.01 1.34
CA ARG A 33 -14.04 8.65 1.69
C ARG A 33 -14.09 7.31 2.44
N ILE A 34 -13.25 6.32 2.10
CA ILE A 34 -13.25 5.01 2.75
C ILE A 34 -12.72 5.12 4.18
N THR A 35 -11.62 5.87 4.40
CA THR A 35 -11.11 6.10 5.76
C THR A 35 -12.08 6.90 6.61
N ARG A 36 -12.79 7.91 6.04
CA ARG A 36 -13.86 8.61 6.77
C ARG A 36 -15.03 7.69 7.11
N MET A 37 -15.44 6.80 6.19
CA MET A 37 -16.47 5.80 6.46
C MET A 37 -16.03 4.86 7.59
N ALA A 38 -14.83 4.28 7.49
CA ALA A 38 -14.28 3.41 8.53
C ALA A 38 -14.25 4.11 9.90
N ARG A 39 -13.71 5.32 9.97
CA ARG A 39 -13.66 6.12 11.20
C ARG A 39 -15.05 6.31 11.83
N ASN A 40 -16.04 6.67 11.02
CA ASN A 40 -17.40 6.93 11.49
C ASN A 40 -18.16 5.65 11.87
N MET A 41 -18.01 4.57 11.09
CA MET A 41 -18.73 3.30 11.31
C MET A 41 -18.25 2.58 12.58
N PHE A 42 -16.94 2.65 12.86
CA PHE A 42 -16.35 2.03 14.05
C PHE A 42 -16.25 2.97 15.24
N ASP A 43 -16.62 4.26 15.07
CA ASP A 43 -16.48 5.29 16.11
C ASP A 43 -15.08 5.30 16.73
N VAL A 44 -14.06 5.41 15.89
CA VAL A 44 -12.64 5.44 16.26
C VAL A 44 -12.02 6.80 15.92
N PRO A 45 -11.00 7.26 16.63
CA PRO A 45 -10.32 8.52 16.33
C PRO A 45 -9.50 8.46 15.04
N ILE A 46 -8.97 7.29 14.67
CA ILE A 46 -8.01 7.16 13.56
C ILE A 46 -8.42 6.03 12.63
N ALA A 47 -8.39 6.29 11.31
CA ALA A 47 -8.51 5.30 10.25
C ALA A 47 -7.55 5.64 9.11
N LEU A 48 -6.83 4.63 8.59
CA LEU A 48 -5.75 4.81 7.62
C LEU A 48 -5.86 3.79 6.47
N VAL A 49 -5.56 4.23 5.25
CA VAL A 49 -5.03 3.37 4.18
C VAL A 49 -3.52 3.52 4.21
N SER A 50 -2.84 2.52 4.75
CA SER A 50 -1.40 2.49 4.96
C SER A 50 -0.75 1.56 3.94
N LEU A 51 0.32 2.01 3.29
CA LEU A 51 1.15 1.22 2.38
C LEU A 51 2.52 1.02 3.01
N VAL A 52 2.98 -0.24 3.08
CA VAL A 52 4.23 -0.62 3.76
C VAL A 52 5.36 -0.63 2.74
N ASP A 53 6.19 0.41 2.77
CA ASP A 53 7.40 0.55 1.96
C ASP A 53 8.61 -0.14 2.64
N GLU A 54 9.79 -0.03 2.08
CA GLU A 54 11.02 -0.68 2.54
C GLU A 54 11.37 -0.32 4.00
N ASN A 55 11.36 0.99 4.33
CA ASN A 55 11.78 1.49 5.65
C ASN A 55 10.70 2.31 6.37
N ARG A 56 9.54 2.48 5.75
CA ARG A 56 8.43 3.29 6.27
C ARG A 56 7.09 2.64 5.97
N GLN A 57 6.07 3.01 6.72
CA GLN A 57 4.69 2.94 6.28
C GLN A 57 4.24 4.34 5.87
N TRP A 58 3.70 4.44 4.66
CA TRP A 58 3.20 5.67 4.10
C TRP A 58 1.68 5.65 4.01
N PHE A 59 1.03 6.75 4.35
CA PHE A 59 -0.43 6.83 4.40
C PHE A 59 -0.99 7.42 3.12
N LYS A 60 -1.61 6.57 2.28
CA LYS A 60 -2.34 7.01 1.09
C LYS A 60 -3.57 7.81 1.47
N SER A 61 -4.22 7.44 2.57
CA SER A 61 -5.28 8.20 3.21
C SER A 61 -5.11 8.14 4.71
N CYS A 62 -5.27 9.27 5.36
CA CYS A 62 -5.06 9.44 6.79
C CYS A 62 -6.17 10.30 7.39
N CYS A 63 -6.96 9.70 8.27
CA CYS A 63 -7.97 10.40 9.04
C CYS A 63 -7.61 10.29 10.54
N GLY A 64 -7.31 11.42 11.17
CA GLY A 64 -7.08 11.48 12.62
C GLY A 64 -5.62 11.56 13.08
N LEU A 65 -4.61 11.51 12.18
CA LEU A 65 -3.21 11.76 12.52
C LEU A 65 -2.66 12.98 11.76
N PRO A 66 -1.72 13.73 12.36
CA PRO A 66 -1.09 14.90 11.72
C PRO A 66 0.14 14.55 10.85
N VAL A 67 0.41 13.25 10.63
CA VAL A 67 1.59 12.76 9.90
C VAL A 67 1.18 11.95 8.69
N LEU A 68 2.05 11.90 7.67
CA LEU A 68 1.81 11.16 6.43
C LEU A 68 2.56 9.83 6.35
N GLU A 69 3.46 9.59 7.29
CA GLU A 69 4.26 8.36 7.36
C GLU A 69 4.82 8.14 8.75
N THR A 70 5.21 6.91 9.05
CA THR A 70 5.97 6.54 10.24
C THR A 70 7.03 5.49 9.87
N PRO A 71 8.09 5.30 10.70
CA PRO A 71 9.05 4.22 10.48
C PRO A 71 8.38 2.85 10.45
N ARG A 72 8.89 1.94 9.61
CA ARG A 72 8.34 0.60 9.44
C ARG A 72 8.57 -0.28 10.68
N ASP A 73 9.67 -0.11 11.37
CA ASP A 73 10.08 -0.90 12.52
C ASP A 73 9.14 -0.80 13.73
N ILE A 74 8.42 0.31 13.86
CA ILE A 74 7.40 0.52 14.89
C ILE A 74 5.97 0.24 14.40
N SER A 75 5.81 -0.23 13.16
CA SER A 75 4.52 -0.32 12.44
C SER A 75 3.70 -1.54 12.85
N PHE A 76 2.46 -1.33 13.27
CA PHE A 76 1.45 -2.40 13.39
C PHE A 76 1.08 -2.99 12.02
N CYS A 77 1.00 -2.14 11.00
CA CYS A 77 0.71 -2.57 9.62
C CYS A 77 1.78 -3.50 9.07
N GLY A 78 3.06 -3.31 9.46
CA GLY A 78 4.14 -4.21 9.12
C GLY A 78 3.96 -5.63 9.66
N HIS A 79 3.33 -5.79 10.83
CA HIS A 79 2.91 -7.10 11.36
C HIS A 79 1.69 -7.64 10.63
N ALA A 80 0.71 -6.78 10.33
CA ALA A 80 -0.54 -7.19 9.69
C ALA A 80 -0.33 -7.80 8.29
N ILE A 81 0.61 -7.28 7.48
CA ILE A 81 0.88 -7.80 6.14
C ILE A 81 1.53 -9.20 6.12
N LEU A 82 1.95 -9.73 7.28
CA LEU A 82 2.53 -11.09 7.39
C LEU A 82 1.45 -12.18 7.48
N GLY A 83 0.26 -11.81 7.96
CA GLY A 83 -0.87 -12.73 8.10
C GLY A 83 -1.74 -12.81 6.85
N GLU A 84 -2.58 -13.86 6.76
CA GLU A 84 -3.57 -14.02 5.69
C GLU A 84 -4.87 -13.25 5.98
N GLU A 85 -5.17 -13.06 7.26
CA GLU A 85 -6.43 -12.54 7.75
C GLU A 85 -6.24 -11.20 8.48
N LEU A 86 -7.34 -10.69 8.96
CA LEU A 86 -7.41 -9.51 9.80
C LEU A 86 -6.48 -9.62 11.02
N PHE A 87 -5.65 -8.62 11.24
CA PHE A 87 -4.78 -8.51 12.41
C PHE A 87 -5.42 -7.60 13.45
N VAL A 88 -5.74 -8.16 14.62
CA VAL A 88 -6.39 -7.45 15.72
C VAL A 88 -5.51 -7.44 16.97
N VAL A 89 -5.39 -6.27 17.59
CA VAL A 89 -4.78 -6.06 18.90
C VAL A 89 -5.79 -5.30 19.76
N GLU A 90 -6.43 -6.00 20.72
CA GLU A 90 -7.51 -5.43 21.54
C GLU A 90 -6.99 -4.46 22.60
N ASP A 91 -5.79 -4.72 23.14
CA ASP A 91 -5.06 -3.79 24.02
C ASP A 91 -3.54 -3.90 23.79
N ALA A 92 -3.00 -2.94 23.05
CA ALA A 92 -1.59 -2.90 22.72
C ALA A 92 -0.66 -2.72 23.95
N ALA A 93 -1.16 -2.18 25.04
CA ALA A 93 -0.37 -2.05 26.27
C ALA A 93 -0.19 -3.39 26.99
N GLN A 94 -1.06 -4.37 26.72
CA GLN A 94 -0.98 -5.73 27.27
C GLN A 94 -0.34 -6.72 26.29
N ASP A 95 -0.16 -6.34 25.03
CA ASP A 95 0.44 -7.21 24.01
C ASP A 95 1.98 -7.14 24.11
N PRO A 96 2.67 -8.28 24.34
CA PRO A 96 4.13 -8.29 24.51
C PRO A 96 4.90 -7.83 23.27
N ARG A 97 4.28 -7.82 22.09
CA ARG A 97 4.88 -7.30 20.85
C ARG A 97 4.92 -5.77 20.82
N PHE A 98 3.97 -5.10 21.51
CA PHE A 98 3.71 -3.67 21.34
C PHE A 98 3.77 -2.87 22.65
N SER A 99 3.79 -3.47 23.82
CA SER A 99 3.68 -2.76 25.11
C SER A 99 4.69 -1.64 25.34
N ASP A 100 5.89 -1.77 24.78
CA ASP A 100 6.96 -0.77 24.82
C ASP A 100 7.15 -0.02 23.47
N ASN A 101 6.20 -0.16 22.54
CA ASN A 101 6.23 0.55 21.25
C ASN A 101 6.05 2.06 21.47
N PRO A 102 6.84 2.93 20.78
CA PRO A 102 6.70 4.38 20.90
C PRO A 102 5.30 4.92 20.60
N LEU A 103 4.53 4.27 19.73
CA LEU A 103 3.14 4.65 19.39
C LEU A 103 2.13 4.23 20.50
N VAL A 104 2.55 3.36 21.44
CA VAL A 104 1.76 2.90 22.60
C VAL A 104 2.12 3.69 23.84
N THR A 105 3.41 3.91 24.08
CA THR A 105 3.93 4.63 25.25
C THR A 105 3.88 6.15 25.07
N GLY A 106 3.94 6.63 23.84
CA GLY A 106 3.81 8.04 23.43
C GLY A 106 2.60 8.26 22.52
N GLU A 107 2.49 9.46 21.98
CA GLU A 107 1.42 9.81 21.03
C GLU A 107 1.41 8.87 19.80
N PRO A 108 0.25 8.39 19.35
CA PRO A 108 -1.12 8.72 19.76
C PRO A 108 -1.67 7.83 20.89
N HIS A 109 -0.84 7.15 21.68
CA HIS A 109 -1.21 6.27 22.79
C HIS A 109 -2.12 5.11 22.36
N ILE A 110 -1.70 4.39 21.31
CA ILE A 110 -2.48 3.27 20.75
C ILE A 110 -2.78 2.24 21.85
N ARG A 111 -4.06 1.84 21.92
CA ARG A 111 -4.54 0.71 22.74
C ARG A 111 -5.18 -0.36 21.86
N PHE A 112 -6.01 0.06 20.92
CA PHE A 112 -6.66 -0.85 19.99
C PHE A 112 -6.13 -0.62 18.57
N TYR A 113 -5.91 -1.71 17.86
CA TYR A 113 -5.59 -1.74 16.43
C TYR A 113 -6.35 -2.89 15.75
N ALA A 114 -6.99 -2.61 14.64
CA ALA A 114 -7.46 -3.64 13.73
C ALA A 114 -7.08 -3.24 12.29
N GLY A 115 -6.37 -4.13 11.59
CA GLY A 115 -5.89 -3.89 10.23
C GLY A 115 -6.16 -5.07 9.32
N HIS A 116 -6.86 -4.82 8.21
CA HIS A 116 -7.06 -5.80 7.15
C HIS A 116 -5.98 -5.61 6.09
N PRO A 117 -5.19 -6.66 5.76
CA PRO A 117 -4.22 -6.58 4.68
C PRO A 117 -4.89 -6.21 3.36
N LEU A 118 -4.20 -5.40 2.54
CA LEU A 118 -4.65 -5.00 1.22
C LEU A 118 -3.86 -5.79 0.17
N GLU A 119 -4.56 -6.68 -0.51
CA GLU A 119 -3.98 -7.54 -1.53
C GLU A 119 -4.17 -6.95 -2.93
N VAL A 120 -3.10 -6.95 -3.71
CA VAL A 120 -3.14 -6.52 -5.11
C VAL A 120 -2.39 -7.56 -5.94
N GLY A 121 -3.12 -8.22 -6.81
CA GLY A 121 -2.62 -9.24 -7.73
C GLY A 121 -1.71 -10.29 -7.10
N ASN A 122 -1.92 -11.56 -7.38
CA ASN A 122 -1.06 -12.68 -6.97
C ASN A 122 -0.76 -12.80 -5.45
N GLY A 123 -1.64 -12.35 -4.57
CA GLY A 123 -1.47 -12.48 -3.12
C GLY A 123 -0.46 -11.53 -2.48
N LEU A 124 -0.07 -10.45 -3.17
CA LEU A 124 0.90 -9.49 -2.65
C LEU A 124 0.23 -8.45 -1.75
N LYS A 125 0.54 -8.49 -0.45
CA LYS A 125 0.00 -7.58 0.56
C LYS A 125 0.81 -6.29 0.62
N LEU A 126 0.27 -5.23 0.05
CA LEU A 126 0.98 -3.96 -0.09
C LEU A 126 0.85 -3.04 1.13
N GLY A 127 -0.14 -3.30 1.97
CA GLY A 127 -0.44 -2.47 3.13
C GLY A 127 -1.69 -2.93 3.86
N THR A 128 -2.38 -2.01 4.54
CA THR A 128 -3.60 -2.29 5.29
C THR A 128 -4.62 -1.16 5.20
N LEU A 129 -5.91 -1.51 5.25
CA LEU A 129 -6.91 -0.62 5.83
C LEU A 129 -6.94 -0.88 7.33
N CYS A 130 -6.66 0.12 8.15
CA CYS A 130 -6.66 -0.06 9.59
C CYS A 130 -7.42 1.04 10.32
N ILE A 131 -7.93 0.64 11.49
CA ILE A 131 -8.59 1.49 12.48
C ILE A 131 -7.85 1.39 13.81
N ILE A 132 -7.76 2.51 14.51
CA ILE A 132 -6.94 2.66 15.72
C ILE A 132 -7.70 3.46 16.76
N ASP A 133 -7.60 3.04 18.04
CA ASP A 133 -8.13 3.78 19.17
C ASP A 133 -7.10 3.90 20.31
N SER A 134 -7.20 4.95 21.09
CA SER A 134 -6.48 5.14 22.34
C SER A 134 -7.12 4.43 23.54
N LYS A 135 -8.21 3.68 23.32
CA LYS A 135 -8.91 2.85 24.32
C LYS A 135 -8.90 1.40 23.87
N PRO A 136 -8.72 0.43 24.79
CA PRO A 136 -8.90 -0.98 24.48
C PRO A 136 -10.31 -1.26 23.95
N ARG A 137 -10.44 -2.18 22.99
CA ARG A 137 -11.72 -2.59 22.39
C ARG A 137 -11.73 -4.08 22.08
N GLY A 138 -12.88 -4.73 22.33
CA GLY A 138 -13.18 -6.00 21.65
C GLY A 138 -13.59 -5.75 20.20
N PHE A 139 -13.34 -6.72 19.34
CA PHE A 139 -13.65 -6.62 17.90
C PHE A 139 -14.48 -7.81 17.47
N SER A 140 -15.79 -7.59 17.29
CA SER A 140 -16.76 -8.66 17.03
C SER A 140 -16.62 -9.26 15.62
N PRO A 141 -17.10 -10.48 15.36
CA PRO A 141 -17.13 -11.04 14.00
C PRO A 141 -17.87 -10.14 12.98
N ARG A 142 -18.89 -9.39 13.42
CA ARG A 142 -19.58 -8.43 12.58
C ARG A 142 -18.65 -7.24 12.21
N ASP A 143 -17.89 -6.74 13.18
CA ASP A 143 -16.94 -5.65 12.93
C ASP A 143 -15.80 -6.11 12.00
N GLN A 144 -15.35 -7.35 12.18
CA GLN A 144 -14.34 -7.98 11.30
C GLN A 144 -14.83 -8.05 9.86
N ALA A 145 -16.05 -8.55 9.63
CA ALA A 145 -16.65 -8.61 8.30
C ALA A 145 -16.80 -7.22 7.67
N LEU A 146 -17.24 -6.22 8.46
CA LEU A 146 -17.42 -4.86 7.98
C LEU A 146 -16.07 -4.21 7.59
N LEU A 147 -14.99 -4.45 8.36
CA LEU A 147 -13.67 -3.94 8.02
C LEU A 147 -13.11 -4.62 6.75
N ALA A 148 -13.38 -5.93 6.57
CA ALA A 148 -13.02 -6.66 5.36
C ALA A 148 -13.76 -6.11 4.12
N ASP A 149 -15.05 -5.80 4.23
CA ASP A 149 -15.81 -5.18 3.14
C ASP A 149 -15.23 -3.83 2.73
N LEU A 150 -14.88 -2.99 3.70
CA LEU A 150 -14.22 -1.71 3.43
C LEU A 150 -12.82 -1.88 2.84
N ALA A 151 -12.06 -2.89 3.27
CA ALA A 151 -10.75 -3.21 2.70
C ALA A 151 -10.88 -3.65 1.23
N SER A 152 -11.87 -4.46 0.88
CA SER A 152 -12.16 -4.84 -0.51
C SER A 152 -12.48 -3.63 -1.41
N MET A 153 -13.11 -2.58 -0.85
CA MET A 153 -13.28 -1.32 -1.58
C MET A 153 -11.94 -0.63 -1.86
N VAL A 154 -11.02 -0.61 -0.88
CA VAL A 154 -9.66 -0.06 -1.08
C VAL A 154 -8.90 -0.87 -2.12
N GLU A 155 -8.96 -2.20 -2.08
CA GLU A 155 -8.33 -3.09 -3.07
C GLU A 155 -8.85 -2.82 -4.48
N SER A 156 -10.16 -2.62 -4.64
CA SER A 156 -10.76 -2.26 -5.91
C SER A 156 -10.20 -0.95 -6.46
N GLU A 157 -9.99 0.06 -5.60
CA GLU A 157 -9.36 1.32 -5.99
C GLU A 157 -7.87 1.15 -6.35
N LEU A 158 -7.13 0.31 -5.61
CA LEU A 158 -5.73 -0.01 -5.93
C LEU A 158 -5.61 -0.76 -7.27
N GLN A 159 -6.51 -1.71 -7.55
CA GLN A 159 -6.58 -2.40 -8.85
C GLN A 159 -6.92 -1.43 -9.98
N ALA A 160 -7.77 -0.43 -9.74
CA ALA A 160 -8.05 0.62 -10.72
C ALA A 160 -6.80 1.47 -11.02
N VAL A 161 -5.99 1.78 -9.98
CA VAL A 161 -4.67 2.43 -10.17
C VAL A 161 -3.76 1.54 -11.01
N GLN A 162 -3.68 0.25 -10.71
CA GLN A 162 -2.86 -0.72 -11.42
C GLN A 162 -3.22 -0.75 -12.91
N ARG A 163 -4.48 -0.94 -13.25
CA ARG A 163 -4.95 -0.93 -14.64
C ARG A 163 -4.66 0.38 -15.37
N ALA A 164 -4.67 1.50 -14.65
CA ALA A 164 -4.36 2.82 -15.24
C ALA A 164 -2.86 3.06 -15.48
N THR A 165 -1.96 2.31 -14.84
CA THR A 165 -0.51 2.57 -14.84
C THR A 165 0.35 1.44 -15.37
N ILE A 166 -0.21 0.23 -15.52
CA ILE A 166 0.47 -0.97 -15.99
C ILE A 166 -0.11 -1.40 -17.34
N ASP A 167 0.75 -1.89 -18.21
CA ASP A 167 0.38 -2.53 -19.46
C ASP A 167 0.04 -4.01 -19.19
N GLU A 168 -1.15 -4.44 -19.58
CA GLU A 168 -1.67 -5.78 -19.24
C GLU A 168 -0.89 -6.91 -19.91
N LEU A 169 -0.35 -6.68 -21.11
CA LEU A 169 0.39 -7.69 -21.85
C LEU A 169 1.78 -7.93 -21.23
N THR A 170 2.53 -6.87 -21.04
CA THR A 170 3.94 -6.94 -20.67
C THR A 170 4.18 -6.88 -19.16
N GLY A 171 3.18 -6.44 -18.38
CA GLY A 171 3.30 -6.24 -16.93
C GLY A 171 4.25 -5.12 -16.51
N ILE A 172 4.78 -4.33 -17.47
CA ILE A 172 5.57 -3.13 -17.18
C ILE A 172 4.68 -1.89 -17.09
N THR A 173 5.22 -0.76 -16.65
CA THR A 173 4.45 0.49 -16.63
C THR A 173 4.09 0.92 -18.06
N ASN A 174 2.81 1.26 -18.26
CA ASN A 174 2.37 1.90 -19.50
C ASN A 174 2.89 3.36 -19.58
N ARG A 175 2.60 4.07 -20.67
CA ARG A 175 3.03 5.46 -20.85
C ARG A 175 2.67 6.36 -19.66
N ARG A 176 1.47 6.21 -19.10
CA ARG A 176 1.02 7.03 -17.95
C ARG A 176 1.83 6.71 -16.69
N GLY A 177 1.99 5.42 -16.36
CA GLY A 177 2.81 4.97 -15.23
C GLY A 177 4.27 5.39 -15.37
N PHE A 178 4.84 5.25 -16.58
CA PHE A 178 6.19 5.72 -16.88
C PHE A 178 6.36 7.24 -16.60
N MET A 179 5.43 8.08 -17.08
CA MET A 179 5.52 9.54 -16.86
C MET A 179 5.48 9.91 -15.39
N LEU A 180 4.63 9.23 -14.58
CA LEU A 180 4.56 9.44 -13.13
C LEU A 180 5.86 9.04 -12.43
N LEU A 181 6.44 7.90 -12.78
CA LEU A 181 7.70 7.43 -12.19
C LEU A 181 8.89 8.27 -12.64
N ALA A 182 8.96 8.64 -13.92
CA ALA A 182 10.01 9.47 -14.47
C ALA A 182 10.06 10.85 -13.82
N GLU A 183 8.91 11.48 -13.60
CA GLU A 183 8.83 12.77 -12.91
C GLU A 183 9.40 12.70 -11.48
N LYS A 184 9.04 11.65 -10.72
CA LYS A 184 9.58 11.42 -9.37
C LYS A 184 11.08 11.16 -9.40
N SER A 185 11.55 10.31 -10.32
CA SER A 185 12.97 9.97 -10.46
C SER A 185 13.80 11.18 -10.84
N LEU A 186 13.30 12.04 -11.74
CA LEU A 186 13.97 13.28 -12.12
C LEU A 186 14.05 14.28 -10.95
N LYS A 187 12.94 14.46 -10.21
CA LYS A 187 12.95 15.31 -9.00
C LYS A 187 13.95 14.82 -7.95
N TYR A 188 14.02 13.50 -7.76
CA TYR A 188 15.00 12.90 -6.85
C TYR A 188 16.43 13.11 -7.34
N ALA A 189 16.73 12.77 -8.61
CA ALA A 189 18.05 12.93 -9.21
C ALA A 189 18.54 14.39 -9.13
N PHE A 190 17.65 15.35 -9.42
CA PHE A 190 17.95 16.77 -9.29
C PHE A 190 18.32 17.16 -7.85
N ARG A 191 17.55 16.68 -6.86
CA ARG A 191 17.80 16.97 -5.44
C ARG A 191 19.15 16.43 -4.94
N VAL A 192 19.51 15.19 -5.36
CA VAL A 192 20.77 14.55 -4.96
C VAL A 192 21.92 14.81 -5.93
N LYS A 193 21.71 15.70 -6.93
CA LYS A 193 22.69 16.06 -7.97
C LYS A 193 23.24 14.86 -8.76
N HIS A 194 22.40 13.85 -8.98
CA HIS A 194 22.71 12.72 -9.87
C HIS A 194 22.25 13.02 -11.29
N THR A 195 22.92 12.41 -12.26
CA THR A 195 22.50 12.41 -13.66
C THR A 195 21.44 11.36 -13.90
N ALA A 196 20.51 11.64 -14.81
CA ALA A 196 19.54 10.69 -15.31
C ALA A 196 19.73 10.52 -16.83
N ALA A 197 19.52 9.32 -17.35
CA ALA A 197 19.52 9.04 -18.78
C ALA A 197 18.18 8.43 -19.17
N LEU A 198 17.68 8.78 -20.36
CA LEU A 198 16.49 8.18 -20.94
C LEU A 198 16.91 7.32 -22.14
N LEU A 199 16.53 6.04 -22.11
CA LEU A 199 16.76 5.10 -23.19
C LEU A 199 15.42 4.81 -23.88
N PHE A 200 15.38 5.02 -25.19
CA PHE A 200 14.28 4.62 -26.04
C PHE A 200 14.67 3.36 -26.81
N LEU A 201 13.82 2.34 -26.73
CA LEU A 201 13.94 1.08 -27.47
C LEU A 201 12.72 0.90 -28.35
N ASP A 202 12.93 0.43 -29.58
CA ASP A 202 11.88 0.12 -30.54
C ASP A 202 12.23 -1.17 -31.27
N LEU A 203 11.21 -1.99 -31.56
CA LEU A 203 11.37 -3.22 -32.31
C LEU A 203 11.29 -2.91 -33.80
N ASN A 204 12.43 -3.08 -34.52
CA ASN A 204 12.47 -2.87 -35.95
C ASN A 204 11.54 -3.84 -36.70
N HIS A 205 10.73 -3.27 -37.58
CA HIS A 205 9.82 -4.04 -38.43
C HIS A 205 8.73 -4.82 -37.68
N PHE A 206 8.38 -4.44 -36.45
CA PHE A 206 7.37 -5.13 -35.62
C PHE A 206 6.03 -5.29 -36.35
N LYS A 207 5.63 -4.27 -37.14
CA LYS A 207 4.43 -4.35 -37.96
C LYS A 207 4.47 -5.52 -38.97
N LEU A 208 5.64 -5.82 -39.56
CA LEU A 208 5.78 -6.95 -40.48
C LEU A 208 5.61 -8.31 -39.79
N ILE A 209 5.98 -8.40 -38.50
CA ILE A 209 5.74 -9.60 -37.71
C ILE A 209 4.24 -9.81 -37.55
N ASN A 210 3.52 -8.77 -37.12
CA ASN A 210 2.06 -8.81 -36.94
C ASN A 210 1.33 -9.12 -38.25
N ASP A 211 1.71 -8.45 -39.37
CA ASP A 211 1.08 -8.62 -40.68
C ASP A 211 1.32 -10.04 -41.24
N LYS A 212 2.46 -10.67 -40.95
CA LYS A 212 2.84 -11.98 -41.48
C LYS A 212 2.39 -13.14 -40.57
N PHE A 213 2.43 -13.01 -39.28
CA PHE A 213 2.27 -14.09 -38.30
C PHE A 213 1.06 -13.93 -37.37
N GLY A 214 0.37 -12.79 -37.44
CA GLY A 214 -0.75 -12.46 -36.60
C GLY A 214 -0.34 -11.74 -35.31
N HIS A 215 -1.33 -11.12 -34.61
CA HIS A 215 -1.10 -10.36 -33.42
C HIS A 215 -0.64 -11.23 -32.23
N ASP A 216 -1.13 -12.46 -32.13
CA ASP A 216 -0.74 -13.39 -31.07
C ASP A 216 0.77 -13.65 -31.02
N ILE A 217 1.41 -13.79 -32.21
CA ILE A 217 2.87 -13.94 -32.32
C ILE A 217 3.59 -12.61 -32.04
N GLY A 218 2.97 -11.49 -32.42
CA GLY A 218 3.49 -10.17 -32.07
C GLY A 218 3.46 -9.89 -30.55
N ASP A 219 2.46 -10.40 -29.88
CA ASP A 219 2.34 -10.27 -28.42
C ASP A 219 3.41 -11.10 -27.67
N ASP A 220 3.89 -12.19 -28.27
CA ASP A 220 4.97 -13.04 -27.74
C ASP A 220 6.38 -12.51 -28.06
N ALA A 221 6.53 -11.54 -28.96
CA ALA A 221 7.80 -11.01 -29.43
C ALA A 221 8.34 -9.89 -28.54
#